data_6af3babe23c23086878abfbfd432add0
#
_entry.id   6af3babe23c23086878abfbfd432add0
#
_cell.length_a   1.000
_cell.length_b   1.000
_cell.length_c   1.000
_cell.angle_alpha   90.00
_cell.angle_beta   90.00
_cell.angle_gamma   90.00
#
_symmetry.space_group_name_H-M   'P 1'
#
loop_
_entity.id
_entity.type
_entity.pdbx_description
1 polymer ?
#
loop_
_entity_poly.entity_id
_entity_poly.type
_entity_poly.pdbx_seq_one_letter_code
_entity_poly.pdbx_strand_id
1 'polypeptide(L)'
;MLRRACATMVVALAAPASALAQDGAALYSQQCASCHEGNAAARVPARGVISALPAAQKRAIATFLSTARPVAASASPGPRCEASMFDASASQAPWSAWGVTLANDRFQRNPGITVDETSKLKLKWAFGFEGENAAAAQPTIVGGRVFVGSASGRVYSLGLRDGCVHWTFKADAGVRGAVVVDGTNAYFGDLRATAYSVDAATGELRWKKKVDEHRSARIAGSPVLYNRRLYVPVSSGEEGIGGQATYECCTFRGSVVALDPPTGDQLWKTYMIGETPKPQAKNARGTQMWGPSGAGVWSAPTIDPLTRSLYVGTGDSYSQPAAPTSDAIVALDLESGAIKWVQQTTAGDAFNMACMSADLTNCPEKAGPDHDFGQSPILVTLRDGKRVLVAGQKSAVVYGFDPDNGGKRLWSTTIGRGGELGGIEWGSASDGDNVYVPLSDFTFKDRKALGRGGIDATVGGGLFAIRVSDGMRVWVARPNACADKASCSPALSAPSAVVPGAVLSGSIDGHFRAFSTKDGKVLWDVDTARDFETVNGVNARGGSIDVGGAAIAGGVVLTTSGYPTWGGMRGNVLLAFSVEGR
;
A
#
# COMPACT_ATOMS: atom_id res chain seq x y z
N MET A 1 -11.93 47.00 -64.90
CA MET A 1 -11.65 45.57 -64.64
C MET A 1 -10.71 45.47 -63.45
N LEU A 2 -11.28 45.47 -62.29
CA LEU A 2 -10.51 45.35 -61.02
C LEU A 2 -10.52 43.90 -60.54
N ARG A 3 -9.34 43.30 -60.42
CA ARG A 3 -9.14 42.04 -59.69
C ARG A 3 -8.99 42.36 -58.19
N ARG A 4 -9.91 41.86 -57.35
CA ARG A 4 -9.77 41.84 -55.90
C ARG A 4 -9.04 40.57 -55.53
N ALA A 5 -7.90 40.71 -54.87
CA ALA A 5 -7.20 39.62 -54.18
C ALA A 5 -7.78 39.45 -52.75
N CYS A 6 -8.28 38.27 -52.42
CA CYS A 6 -8.62 37.89 -51.05
C CYS A 6 -7.34 37.45 -50.36
N ALA A 7 -6.90 38.20 -49.36
CA ALA A 7 -5.86 37.77 -48.41
C ALA A 7 -6.51 36.96 -47.32
N THR A 8 -6.17 35.68 -47.26
CA THR A 8 -6.58 34.78 -46.17
C THR A 8 -5.66 35.01 -44.98
N MET A 9 -6.20 35.59 -43.93
CA MET A 9 -5.51 35.82 -42.66
C MET A 9 -5.50 34.52 -41.88
N VAL A 10 -4.35 33.85 -41.79
CA VAL A 10 -4.15 32.71 -40.91
C VAL A 10 -3.97 33.24 -39.48
N VAL A 11 -5.01 33.13 -38.67
CA VAL A 11 -4.92 33.39 -37.24
C VAL A 11 -4.28 32.15 -36.59
N ALA A 12 -3.01 32.25 -36.26
CA ALA A 12 -2.34 31.27 -35.38
C ALA A 12 -2.87 31.45 -33.95
N LEU A 13 -3.77 30.59 -33.54
CA LEU A 13 -4.18 30.48 -32.14
C LEU A 13 -2.98 29.97 -31.34
N ALA A 14 -2.29 30.86 -30.65
CA ALA A 14 -1.33 30.52 -29.62
C ALA A 14 -2.12 29.96 -28.42
N ALA A 15 -2.07 28.65 -28.23
CA ALA A 15 -2.58 28.04 -27.01
C ALA A 15 -1.78 28.58 -25.79
N PRO A 16 -2.44 28.94 -24.69
CA PRO A 16 -1.75 29.50 -23.53
C PRO A 16 -0.78 28.48 -22.91
N ALA A 17 0.40 28.95 -22.52
CA ALA A 17 1.46 28.12 -21.90
C ALA A 17 0.98 27.31 -20.69
N SER A 18 -0.09 27.75 -20.03
CA SER A 18 -0.75 27.04 -18.93
C SER A 18 -1.43 25.72 -19.33
N ALA A 19 -1.96 25.61 -20.56
CA ALA A 19 -2.58 24.36 -21.04
C ALA A 19 -1.52 23.28 -21.30
N LEU A 20 -0.35 23.66 -21.82
CA LEU A 20 0.76 22.72 -22.04
C LEU A 20 1.37 22.22 -20.72
N ALA A 21 1.38 23.04 -19.66
CA ALA A 21 1.86 22.64 -18.34
C ALA A 21 0.89 21.68 -17.63
N GLN A 22 -0.43 21.86 -17.80
CA GLN A 22 -1.43 20.92 -17.29
C GLN A 22 -1.37 19.59 -18.01
N ASP A 23 -1.22 19.55 -19.30
CA ASP A 23 -1.06 18.33 -20.08
C ASP A 23 0.23 17.58 -19.71
N GLY A 24 1.33 18.29 -19.47
CA GLY A 24 2.59 17.70 -19.03
C GLY A 24 2.51 17.06 -17.66
N ALA A 25 1.79 17.68 -16.72
CA ALA A 25 1.55 17.13 -15.39
C ALA A 25 0.67 15.87 -15.42
N ALA A 26 -0.39 15.89 -16.23
CA ALA A 26 -1.28 14.76 -16.43
C ALA A 26 -0.54 13.58 -17.09
N LEU A 27 0.24 13.83 -18.13
CA LEU A 27 1.05 12.84 -18.84
C LEU A 27 2.14 12.24 -17.92
N TYR A 28 2.81 13.08 -17.13
CA TYR A 28 3.79 12.61 -16.14
C TYR A 28 3.14 11.69 -15.11
N SER A 29 1.98 12.07 -14.60
CA SER A 29 1.22 11.27 -13.65
C SER A 29 0.82 9.90 -14.21
N GLN A 30 0.41 9.85 -15.46
CA GLN A 30 -0.06 8.62 -16.11
C GLN A 30 1.07 7.69 -16.54
N GLN A 31 2.21 8.25 -16.97
CA GLN A 31 3.28 7.50 -17.65
C GLN A 31 4.53 7.31 -16.77
N CYS A 32 4.71 8.15 -15.76
CA CYS A 32 5.97 8.22 -15.01
C CYS A 32 5.78 8.10 -13.49
N ALA A 33 4.60 8.44 -12.95
CA ALA A 33 4.37 8.49 -11.51
C ALA A 33 4.43 7.12 -10.84
N SER A 34 4.02 6.05 -11.51
CA SER A 34 4.12 4.68 -10.99
C SER A 34 5.57 4.22 -10.77
N CYS A 35 6.52 4.78 -11.53
CA CYS A 35 7.95 4.50 -11.39
C CYS A 35 8.71 5.58 -10.61
N HIS A 36 8.11 6.77 -10.45
CA HIS A 36 8.71 7.96 -9.83
C HIS A 36 7.81 8.51 -8.72
N GLU A 37 7.43 7.67 -7.78
CA GLU A 37 6.62 8.09 -6.62
C GLU A 37 7.27 9.29 -5.90
N GLY A 38 6.55 10.39 -5.83
CA GLY A 38 6.74 11.45 -4.85
C GLY A 38 7.54 12.69 -5.24
N ASN A 39 8.36 12.74 -6.28
CA ASN A 39 9.06 13.99 -6.62
C ASN A 39 9.43 14.12 -8.11
N ALA A 40 8.60 14.85 -8.86
CA ALA A 40 8.82 15.14 -10.28
C ALA A 40 10.12 15.93 -10.56
N ALA A 41 10.61 16.71 -9.59
CA ALA A 41 11.79 17.56 -9.74
C ALA A 41 13.13 16.84 -9.52
N ALA A 42 13.14 15.63 -8.99
CA ALA A 42 14.37 15.00 -8.50
C ALA A 42 15.08 14.08 -9.49
N ARG A 43 14.48 13.64 -10.61
CA ARG A 43 15.14 12.73 -11.56
C ARG A 43 14.64 12.85 -13.00
N VAL A 44 15.60 12.93 -13.91
CA VAL A 44 15.38 12.69 -15.33
C VAL A 44 14.91 11.24 -15.51
N PRO A 45 13.77 10.99 -16.17
CA PRO A 45 13.28 9.64 -16.42
C PRO A 45 14.34 8.79 -17.14
N ALA A 46 14.41 7.51 -16.81
CA ALA A 46 15.27 6.57 -17.53
C ALA A 46 15.00 6.69 -19.05
N ARG A 47 16.04 6.84 -19.84
CA ARG A 47 15.97 7.14 -21.30
C ARG A 47 15.00 6.25 -22.09
N GLY A 48 14.68 5.03 -21.60
CA GLY A 48 13.81 4.06 -22.27
C GLY A 48 12.32 4.43 -22.28
N VAL A 49 11.77 4.97 -21.19
CA VAL A 49 10.33 5.26 -21.10
C VAL A 49 9.95 6.46 -21.95
N ILE A 50 10.82 7.49 -21.99
CA ILE A 50 10.59 8.68 -22.81
C ILE A 50 10.73 8.34 -24.31
N SER A 51 11.55 7.37 -24.70
CA SER A 51 11.77 7.04 -26.10
C SER A 51 10.50 6.57 -26.82
N ALA A 52 9.59 5.89 -26.11
CA ALA A 52 8.34 5.37 -26.67
C ALA A 52 7.20 6.39 -26.82
N LEU A 53 7.30 7.56 -26.17
CA LEU A 53 6.25 8.59 -26.24
C LEU A 53 6.30 9.41 -27.52
N PRO A 54 5.15 9.89 -28.06
CA PRO A 54 5.11 10.86 -29.15
C PRO A 54 5.88 12.14 -28.82
N ALA A 55 6.48 12.78 -29.83
CA ALA A 55 7.33 13.97 -29.65
C ALA A 55 6.61 15.13 -28.93
N ALA A 56 5.30 15.30 -29.15
CA ALA A 56 4.49 16.32 -28.46
C ALA A 56 4.37 16.03 -26.96
N GLN A 57 4.13 14.77 -26.59
CA GLN A 57 4.03 14.34 -25.18
C GLN A 57 5.39 14.44 -24.47
N LYS A 58 6.48 14.09 -25.15
CA LYS A 58 7.84 14.31 -24.64
C LYS A 58 8.10 15.77 -24.31
N ARG A 59 7.72 16.68 -25.20
CA ARG A 59 7.86 18.14 -24.98
C ARG A 59 7.01 18.61 -23.80
N ALA A 60 5.74 18.18 -23.71
CA ALA A 60 4.86 18.55 -22.61
C ALA A 60 5.40 18.10 -21.26
N ILE A 61 5.89 16.86 -21.15
CA ILE A 61 6.54 16.34 -19.94
C ILE A 61 7.84 17.11 -19.63
N ALA A 62 8.68 17.37 -20.63
CA ALA A 62 9.92 18.12 -20.44
C ALA A 62 9.65 19.56 -19.97
N THR A 63 8.64 20.23 -20.54
CA THR A 63 8.20 21.55 -20.09
C THR A 63 7.70 21.51 -18.66
N PHE A 64 6.85 20.55 -18.30
CA PHE A 64 6.39 20.36 -16.93
C PHE A 64 7.56 20.16 -15.96
N LEU A 65 8.51 19.29 -16.29
CA LEU A 65 9.69 19.02 -15.45
C LEU A 65 10.63 20.23 -15.35
N SER A 66 10.75 21.05 -16.40
CA SER A 66 11.57 22.27 -16.38
C SER A 66 10.93 23.43 -15.62
N THR A 67 9.59 23.45 -15.56
CA THR A 67 8.83 24.45 -14.78
C THR A 67 8.59 24.03 -13.34
N ALA A 68 8.70 22.75 -13.03
CA ALA A 68 8.74 22.24 -11.67
C ALA A 68 10.03 22.75 -11.01
N ARG A 69 9.95 23.86 -10.29
CA ARG A 69 11.08 24.37 -9.51
C ARG A 69 11.59 23.26 -8.61
N PRO A 70 12.94 23.04 -8.52
CA PRO A 70 13.48 22.25 -7.43
C PRO A 70 13.00 22.91 -6.14
N VAL A 71 12.19 22.19 -5.36
CA VAL A 71 11.87 22.66 -4.02
C VAL A 71 13.21 22.68 -3.29
N ALA A 72 13.70 23.88 -3.01
CA ALA A 72 14.91 24.04 -2.22
C ALA A 72 14.72 23.23 -0.93
N ALA A 73 15.69 22.38 -0.63
CA ALA A 73 15.73 21.62 0.60
C ALA A 73 15.98 22.59 1.76
N SER A 74 14.95 23.29 2.23
CA SER A 74 15.04 24.18 3.40
C SER A 74 13.71 24.70 3.89
N ALA A 75 12.69 23.89 4.06
CA ALA A 75 11.70 24.26 5.04
C ALA A 75 11.94 23.42 6.29
N SER A 76 11.94 24.06 7.44
CA SER A 76 11.89 23.37 8.73
C SER A 76 10.69 22.42 8.66
N PRO A 77 10.79 21.14 9.02
CA PRO A 77 9.68 20.18 8.87
C PRO A 77 8.46 20.49 9.77
N GLY A 78 8.31 21.71 10.24
CA GLY A 78 7.26 22.18 11.14
C GLY A 78 7.79 22.55 12.53
N PRO A 79 6.90 22.87 13.47
CA PRO A 79 7.30 23.20 14.84
C PRO A 79 8.01 22.00 15.47
N ARG A 80 9.19 22.26 16.04
CA ARG A 80 9.93 21.25 16.79
C ARG A 80 9.23 20.98 18.11
N CYS A 81 9.15 19.70 18.48
CA CYS A 81 8.74 19.35 19.82
C CYS A 81 9.74 19.83 20.86
N GLU A 82 9.28 20.17 22.05
CA GLU A 82 10.14 20.30 23.21
C GLU A 82 10.92 18.99 23.44
N ALA A 83 12.15 19.12 23.90
CA ALA A 83 12.98 17.97 24.18
C ALA A 83 12.31 17.09 25.25
N SER A 84 12.02 15.87 24.92
CA SER A 84 11.44 14.89 25.85
C SER A 84 12.12 13.54 25.67
N MET A 85 12.34 12.83 26.77
CA MET A 85 12.81 11.45 26.70
C MET A 85 11.76 10.59 26.00
N PHE A 86 12.20 9.74 25.10
CA PHE A 86 11.34 8.74 24.49
C PHE A 86 11.33 7.49 25.35
N ASP A 87 10.12 7.09 25.75
CA ASP A 87 9.89 5.84 26.48
C ASP A 87 8.79 5.04 25.75
N ALA A 88 9.19 4.00 25.05
CA ALA A 88 8.26 3.11 24.36
C ALA A 88 7.29 2.41 25.31
N SER A 89 7.68 2.17 26.57
CA SER A 89 6.87 1.51 27.59
C SER A 89 5.78 2.40 28.18
N ALA A 90 5.87 3.71 28.00
CA ALA A 90 4.86 4.67 28.47
C ALA A 90 3.49 4.49 27.80
N SER A 91 3.42 3.82 26.66
CA SER A 91 2.15 3.48 26.00
C SER A 91 1.57 2.19 26.54
N GLN A 92 0.44 2.26 27.25
CA GLN A 92 -0.25 1.06 27.76
C GLN A 92 -0.86 0.19 26.63
N ALA A 93 -1.15 0.78 25.47
CA ALA A 93 -1.75 0.10 24.32
C ALA A 93 -1.22 0.74 23.02
N PRO A 94 0.04 0.46 22.61
CA PRO A 94 0.63 1.03 21.42
C PRO A 94 0.04 0.41 20.14
N TRP A 95 0.18 1.11 19.04
CA TRP A 95 0.07 0.56 17.68
C TRP A 95 1.47 0.54 17.05
N SER A 96 2.27 -0.47 17.39
CA SER A 96 3.74 -0.46 17.21
C SER A 96 4.24 -1.01 15.87
N ALA A 97 3.32 -1.54 15.02
CA ALA A 97 3.66 -2.16 13.74
C ALA A 97 2.46 -2.06 12.76
N TRP A 98 2.42 -2.91 11.74
CA TRP A 98 1.29 -3.05 10.82
C TRP A 98 -0.02 -3.41 11.54
N GLY A 99 0.01 -4.46 12.35
CA GLY A 99 -1.08 -4.86 13.23
C GLY A 99 -0.83 -4.42 14.67
N VAL A 100 -1.82 -4.59 15.52
CA VAL A 100 -1.67 -4.35 16.98
C VAL A 100 -0.92 -5.51 17.63
N THR A 101 -1.15 -6.73 17.11
CA THR A 101 -0.55 -7.97 17.61
C THR A 101 0.23 -8.69 16.51
N LEU A 102 1.00 -9.69 16.91
CA LEU A 102 1.73 -10.58 15.98
C LEU A 102 0.78 -11.38 15.06
N ALA A 103 -0.49 -11.51 15.44
CA ALA A 103 -1.53 -12.15 14.66
C ALA A 103 -2.10 -11.28 13.53
N ASN A 104 -1.66 -10.04 13.41
CA ASN A 104 -2.14 -9.04 12.44
C ASN A 104 -3.67 -8.80 12.49
N ASP A 105 -4.28 -8.97 13.68
CA ASP A 105 -5.72 -8.80 13.87
C ASP A 105 -6.22 -7.35 13.70
N ARG A 106 -5.33 -6.36 13.77
CA ARG A 106 -5.63 -4.92 13.68
C ARG A 106 -6.75 -4.50 14.64
N PHE A 107 -6.81 -5.16 15.80
CA PHE A 107 -7.76 -4.90 16.87
C PHE A 107 -7.11 -4.16 18.03
N GLN A 108 -7.41 -2.87 18.13
CA GLN A 108 -7.02 -2.08 19.29
C GLN A 108 -8.06 -2.26 20.41
N ARG A 109 -7.75 -3.11 21.36
CA ARG A 109 -8.65 -3.45 22.48
C ARG A 109 -8.83 -2.32 23.48
N ASN A 110 -7.81 -1.45 23.59
CA ASN A 110 -7.79 -0.30 24.51
C ASN A 110 -7.49 0.98 23.73
N PRO A 111 -8.43 1.46 22.87
CA PRO A 111 -8.19 2.59 21.98
C PRO A 111 -8.12 3.94 22.68
N GLY A 112 -8.61 4.03 23.91
CA GLY A 112 -8.80 5.30 24.63
C GLY A 112 -10.04 6.10 24.19
N ILE A 113 -10.91 5.48 23.40
CA ILE A 113 -12.24 5.99 22.98
C ILE A 113 -13.25 4.85 23.07
N THR A 114 -14.49 5.19 23.39
CA THR A 114 -15.63 4.27 23.36
C THR A 114 -16.34 4.29 22.00
N VAL A 115 -17.22 3.31 21.76
CA VAL A 115 -18.03 3.29 20.52
C VAL A 115 -18.93 4.53 20.41
N ASP A 116 -19.51 5.01 21.50
CA ASP A 116 -20.36 6.20 21.51
C ASP A 116 -19.57 7.49 21.23
N GLU A 117 -18.31 7.52 21.62
CA GLU A 117 -17.40 8.62 21.35
C GLU A 117 -16.89 8.62 19.92
N THR A 118 -16.89 7.48 19.24
CA THR A 118 -16.47 7.39 17.84
C THR A 118 -17.26 8.32 16.92
N SER A 119 -18.55 8.50 17.20
CA SER A 119 -19.40 9.46 16.46
C SER A 119 -19.05 10.94 16.68
N LYS A 120 -18.25 11.24 17.71
CA LYS A 120 -17.84 12.60 18.11
C LYS A 120 -16.45 12.98 17.66
N LEU A 121 -15.75 12.10 16.93
CA LEU A 121 -14.40 12.36 16.46
C LEU A 121 -14.34 13.61 15.59
N LYS A 122 -13.38 14.49 15.90
CA LYS A 122 -13.10 15.75 15.20
C LYS A 122 -11.63 15.79 14.81
N LEU A 123 -11.30 16.57 13.79
CA LEU A 123 -9.91 16.82 13.43
C LEU A 123 -9.18 17.45 14.60
N LYS A 124 -8.10 16.80 15.05
CA LYS A 124 -7.20 17.27 16.10
C LYS A 124 -6.06 18.08 15.49
N TRP A 125 -5.38 17.52 14.53
CA TRP A 125 -4.34 18.18 13.73
C TRP A 125 -4.18 17.50 12.37
N ALA A 126 -3.57 18.22 11.45
CA ALA A 126 -3.14 17.72 10.14
C ALA A 126 -1.67 18.05 9.92
N PHE A 127 -0.91 17.12 9.33
CA PHE A 127 0.49 17.28 8.99
C PHE A 127 0.69 17.09 7.48
N GLY A 128 1.27 18.08 6.79
CA GLY A 128 1.51 18.03 5.36
C GLY A 128 2.87 17.40 5.00
N PHE A 129 2.88 16.46 4.08
CA PHE A 129 4.13 15.94 3.50
C PHE A 129 4.61 16.89 2.39
N GLU A 130 5.69 17.60 2.67
CA GLU A 130 6.19 18.68 1.79
C GLU A 130 6.67 18.13 0.43
N GLY A 131 6.18 18.75 -0.65
CA GLY A 131 6.58 18.41 -2.02
C GLY A 131 6.04 17.07 -2.53
N GLU A 132 5.12 16.43 -1.79
CA GLU A 132 4.53 15.14 -2.14
C GLU A 132 3.11 15.31 -2.71
N ASN A 133 2.66 14.29 -3.43
CA ASN A 133 1.31 14.17 -3.95
C ASN A 133 0.65 12.83 -3.60
N ALA A 134 1.32 12.07 -2.73
CA ALA A 134 0.85 10.81 -2.18
C ALA A 134 1.14 10.73 -0.69
N ALA A 135 0.16 10.29 0.09
CA ALA A 135 0.25 9.99 1.51
C ALA A 135 -0.41 8.63 1.74
N ALA A 136 0.39 7.57 1.71
CA ALA A 136 -0.10 6.19 1.72
C ALA A 136 0.67 5.28 2.71
N ALA A 137 1.56 5.83 3.52
CA ALA A 137 2.27 5.05 4.52
C ALA A 137 1.38 4.76 5.73
N GLN A 138 1.50 3.56 6.29
CA GLN A 138 0.84 3.18 7.54
C GLN A 138 1.51 3.89 8.73
N PRO A 139 0.81 4.73 9.50
CA PRO A 139 1.37 5.28 10.73
C PRO A 139 1.42 4.25 11.86
N THR A 140 2.32 4.46 12.84
CA THR A 140 2.39 3.74 14.11
C THR A 140 2.44 4.70 15.28
N ILE A 141 1.97 4.26 16.45
CA ILE A 141 1.85 5.08 17.66
C ILE A 141 2.52 4.36 18.83
N VAL A 142 3.61 4.91 19.33
CA VAL A 142 4.36 4.36 20.48
C VAL A 142 4.93 5.48 21.32
N GLY A 143 4.87 5.37 22.65
CA GLY A 143 5.51 6.30 23.58
C GLY A 143 5.06 7.76 23.40
N GLY A 144 3.79 7.99 23.03
CA GLY A 144 3.26 9.32 22.76
C GLY A 144 3.76 9.94 21.45
N ARG A 145 4.40 9.16 20.59
CA ARG A 145 4.87 9.60 19.26
C ARG A 145 4.19 8.84 18.13
N VAL A 146 4.11 9.49 16.99
CA VAL A 146 3.69 8.93 15.71
C VAL A 146 4.92 8.73 14.84
N PHE A 147 5.09 7.54 14.28
CA PHE A 147 6.12 7.26 13.30
C PHE A 147 5.46 6.97 11.95
N VAL A 148 5.90 7.65 10.90
CA VAL A 148 5.30 7.52 9.56
C VAL A 148 6.31 7.77 8.48
N GLY A 149 6.30 6.91 7.46
CA GLY A 149 7.07 7.08 6.24
C GLY A 149 6.38 8.02 5.25
N SER A 150 7.07 8.33 4.16
CA SER A 150 6.52 9.12 3.07
C SER A 150 7.01 8.63 1.70
N ALA A 151 6.31 9.03 0.65
CA ALA A 151 6.64 8.65 -0.72
C ALA A 151 8.02 9.16 -1.16
N SER A 152 8.48 10.29 -0.64
CA SER A 152 9.84 10.80 -0.88
C SER A 152 10.93 10.04 -0.11
N GLY A 153 10.56 9.19 0.85
CA GLY A 153 11.50 8.46 1.73
C GLY A 153 11.89 9.23 2.99
N ARG A 154 11.20 10.31 3.35
CA ARG A 154 11.32 10.87 4.68
C ARG A 154 10.51 10.01 5.65
N VAL A 155 11.12 9.69 6.79
CA VAL A 155 10.47 9.07 7.94
C VAL A 155 10.42 10.12 9.03
N TYR A 156 9.25 10.29 9.63
CA TYR A 156 8.99 11.30 10.65
C TYR A 156 8.69 10.64 11.99
N SER A 157 9.17 11.24 13.07
CA SER A 157 8.66 11.05 14.42
C SER A 157 7.95 12.34 14.85
N LEU A 158 6.65 12.25 15.10
CA LEU A 158 5.80 13.39 15.44
C LEU A 158 5.21 13.22 16.84
N GLY A 159 4.88 14.34 17.51
CA GLY A 159 4.09 14.32 18.74
C GLY A 159 2.66 13.82 18.47
N LEU A 160 2.17 12.85 19.23
CA LEU A 160 0.81 12.33 19.08
C LEU A 160 -0.24 13.40 19.39
N ARG A 161 0.07 14.30 20.36
CA ARG A 161 -0.87 15.31 20.85
C ARG A 161 -1.10 16.46 19.87
N ASP A 162 -0.03 16.90 19.18
CA ASP A 162 0.00 18.17 18.46
C ASP A 162 0.66 18.13 17.09
N GLY A 163 1.24 16.97 16.69
CA GLY A 163 1.90 16.81 15.41
C GLY A 163 3.23 17.56 15.27
N CYS A 164 3.84 18.05 16.36
CA CYS A 164 5.18 18.64 16.33
C CYS A 164 6.22 17.61 15.89
N VAL A 165 7.37 18.04 15.37
CA VAL A 165 8.40 17.15 14.84
C VAL A 165 9.50 16.89 15.87
N HIS A 166 9.65 15.65 16.31
CA HIS A 166 10.79 15.22 17.12
C HIS A 166 12.04 15.07 16.26
N TRP A 167 11.93 14.30 15.19
CA TRP A 167 13.02 14.10 14.23
C TRP A 167 12.49 13.69 12.84
N THR A 168 13.40 13.80 11.86
CA THR A 168 13.19 13.27 10.50
C THR A 168 14.41 12.48 10.08
N PHE A 169 14.19 11.38 9.38
CA PHE A 169 15.22 10.58 8.74
C PHE A 169 14.99 10.51 7.23
N LYS A 170 16.06 10.44 6.42
CA LYS A 170 15.94 10.31 4.96
C LYS A 170 16.44 8.94 4.52
N ALA A 171 15.50 8.07 4.09
CA ALA A 171 15.79 6.80 3.42
C ALA A 171 16.19 7.02 1.94
N ASP A 172 16.76 5.99 1.32
CA ASP A 172 17.22 6.04 -0.07
C ASP A 172 16.05 6.04 -1.09
N ALA A 173 14.87 5.57 -0.67
CA ALA A 173 13.64 5.58 -1.48
C ALA A 173 12.39 5.74 -0.59
N GLY A 174 11.20 5.77 -1.21
CA GLY A 174 9.92 5.88 -0.51
C GLY A 174 9.74 4.80 0.57
N VAL A 175 9.14 5.17 1.70
CA VAL A 175 8.81 4.28 2.82
C VAL A 175 7.30 4.20 2.93
N ARG A 176 6.72 3.05 2.59
CA ARG A 176 5.28 2.81 2.55
C ARG A 176 4.76 1.97 3.72
N GLY A 177 5.55 0.98 4.12
CA GLY A 177 5.22 0.10 5.24
C GLY A 177 5.19 0.82 6.58
N ALA A 178 4.62 0.17 7.59
CA ALA A 178 4.66 0.66 8.96
C ALA A 178 6.11 0.65 9.50
N VAL A 179 6.42 1.64 10.32
CA VAL A 179 7.64 1.66 11.12
C VAL A 179 7.42 0.78 12.35
N VAL A 180 8.21 -0.27 12.51
CA VAL A 180 8.14 -1.16 13.68
C VAL A 180 8.99 -0.56 14.79
N VAL A 181 8.37 -0.29 15.94
CA VAL A 181 9.07 0.31 17.08
C VAL A 181 9.16 -0.70 18.22
N ASP A 182 10.39 -0.97 18.68
CA ASP A 182 10.68 -1.85 19.81
C ASP A 182 11.77 -1.25 20.70
N GLY A 183 11.42 -0.90 21.92
CA GLY A 183 12.31 -0.23 22.85
C GLY A 183 12.89 1.04 22.27
N THR A 184 14.20 1.08 22.07
CA THR A 184 14.93 2.23 21.51
C THR A 184 15.16 2.14 20.01
N ASN A 185 14.58 1.17 19.32
CA ASN A 185 14.78 0.95 17.89
C ASN A 185 13.51 1.20 17.09
N ALA A 186 13.68 1.74 15.89
CA ALA A 186 12.66 1.85 14.87
C ALA A 186 13.17 1.22 13.57
N TYR A 187 12.41 0.22 13.05
CA TYR A 187 12.77 -0.56 11.86
C TYR A 187 11.77 -0.30 10.74
N PHE A 188 12.25 -0.18 9.52
CA PHE A 188 11.41 0.00 8.33
C PHE A 188 12.15 -0.42 7.07
N GLY A 189 11.42 -0.56 5.97
CA GLY A 189 11.97 -0.84 4.65
C GLY A 189 11.59 0.21 3.63
N ASP A 190 12.39 0.34 2.57
CA ASP A 190 12.13 1.25 1.47
C ASP A 190 11.78 0.53 0.15
N LEU A 191 11.30 1.30 -0.82
CA LEU A 191 10.91 0.82 -2.17
C LEU A 191 12.12 0.52 -3.09
N ARG A 192 13.34 0.40 -2.52
CA ARG A 192 14.53 -0.13 -3.17
C ARG A 192 15.09 -1.35 -2.44
N ALA A 193 14.25 -2.02 -1.66
CA ALA A 193 14.62 -3.21 -0.89
C ALA A 193 15.79 -2.98 0.08
N THR A 194 15.84 -1.82 0.71
CA THR A 194 16.76 -1.52 1.80
C THR A 194 16.00 -1.49 3.12
N ALA A 195 16.45 -2.28 4.09
CA ALA A 195 15.96 -2.27 5.46
C ALA A 195 16.84 -1.34 6.31
N TYR A 196 16.22 -0.69 7.29
CA TYR A 196 16.85 0.30 8.16
C TYR A 196 16.53 0.00 9.62
N SER A 197 17.48 0.33 10.49
CA SER A 197 17.28 0.55 11.91
C SER A 197 17.77 1.95 12.25
N VAL A 198 16.93 2.72 12.92
CA VAL A 198 17.28 4.02 13.48
C VAL A 198 16.98 4.06 14.96
N ASP A 199 17.62 4.97 15.69
CA ASP A 199 17.26 5.25 17.07
C ASP A 199 15.87 5.87 17.13
N ALA A 200 14.94 5.29 17.89
CA ALA A 200 13.55 5.74 17.97
C ALA A 200 13.38 7.11 18.65
N ALA A 201 14.33 7.49 19.51
CA ALA A 201 14.32 8.78 20.20
C ALA A 201 14.85 9.92 19.32
N THR A 202 15.93 9.66 18.54
CA THR A 202 16.70 10.70 17.84
C THR A 202 16.61 10.64 16.32
N GLY A 203 16.26 9.48 15.75
CA GLY A 203 16.26 9.24 14.30
C GLY A 203 17.66 8.94 13.74
N GLU A 204 18.69 8.79 14.59
CA GLU A 204 20.05 8.47 14.15
C GLU A 204 20.11 7.07 13.54
N LEU A 205 20.81 6.94 12.41
CA LEU A 205 20.98 5.67 11.72
C LEU A 205 21.83 4.72 12.57
N ARG A 206 21.31 3.53 12.85
CA ARG A 206 22.05 2.44 13.48
C ARG A 206 22.67 1.53 12.43
N TRP A 207 21.85 1.07 11.48
CA TRP A 207 22.28 0.32 10.31
C TRP A 207 21.30 0.44 9.13
N LYS A 208 21.79 0.20 7.92
CA LYS A 208 20.98 -0.05 6.74
C LYS A 208 21.53 -1.23 5.94
N LYS A 209 20.65 -2.09 5.42
CA LYS A 209 21.01 -3.32 4.69
C LYS A 209 20.14 -3.47 3.45
N LYS A 210 20.79 -3.66 2.31
CA LYS A 210 20.14 -4.11 1.09
C LYS A 210 19.76 -5.58 1.27
N VAL A 211 18.48 -5.92 1.18
CA VAL A 211 17.99 -7.30 1.40
C VAL A 211 17.78 -8.08 0.11
N ASP A 212 17.76 -7.38 -1.02
CA ASP A 212 17.67 -7.99 -2.35
C ASP A 212 18.36 -7.12 -3.41
N GLU A 213 19.20 -7.70 -4.24
CA GLU A 213 19.97 -6.98 -5.26
C GLU A 213 19.22 -6.81 -6.59
N HIS A 214 18.08 -7.45 -6.76
CA HIS A 214 17.29 -7.29 -7.98
C HIS A 214 16.86 -5.82 -8.13
N ARG A 215 17.07 -5.23 -9.31
CA ARG A 215 16.87 -3.80 -9.58
C ARG A 215 15.46 -3.28 -9.29
N SER A 216 14.46 -4.16 -9.39
CA SER A 216 13.05 -3.83 -9.16
C SER A 216 12.55 -4.29 -7.79
N ALA A 217 13.42 -4.91 -6.95
CA ALA A 217 13.02 -5.37 -5.63
C ALA A 217 12.61 -4.21 -4.74
N ARG A 218 11.59 -4.45 -3.89
CA ARG A 218 10.99 -3.47 -2.99
C ARG A 218 10.63 -4.11 -1.65
N ILE A 219 10.72 -3.34 -0.57
CA ILE A 219 10.03 -3.65 0.68
C ILE A 219 8.74 -2.83 0.68
N ALA A 220 7.64 -3.42 0.21
CA ALA A 220 6.33 -2.78 0.11
C ALA A 220 5.45 -3.11 1.32
N GLY A 221 5.59 -4.30 1.89
CA GLY A 221 4.99 -4.73 3.15
C GLY A 221 5.79 -4.26 4.36
N SER A 222 5.14 -4.25 5.53
CA SER A 222 5.80 -3.88 6.79
C SER A 222 6.64 -5.05 7.31
N PRO A 223 7.86 -4.81 7.82
CA PRO A 223 8.59 -5.81 8.58
C PRO A 223 7.83 -6.22 9.85
N VAL A 224 8.22 -7.35 10.43
CA VAL A 224 7.71 -7.80 11.73
C VAL A 224 8.89 -8.24 12.60
N LEU A 225 8.88 -7.81 13.86
CA LEU A 225 9.90 -8.18 14.85
C LEU A 225 9.32 -9.22 15.81
N TYR A 226 10.00 -10.35 15.96
CA TYR A 226 9.68 -11.35 16.94
C TYR A 226 10.91 -12.15 17.35
N ASN A 227 11.07 -12.41 18.64
CA ASN A 227 12.11 -13.26 19.22
C ASN A 227 13.52 -12.95 18.67
N ARG A 228 13.91 -11.67 18.69
CA ARG A 228 15.20 -11.17 18.20
C ARG A 228 15.47 -11.49 16.72
N ARG A 229 14.45 -11.49 15.90
CA ARG A 229 14.53 -11.57 14.44
C ARG A 229 13.59 -10.56 13.81
N LEU A 230 14.10 -9.83 12.84
CA LEU A 230 13.33 -8.91 12.01
C LEU A 230 13.03 -9.60 10.67
N TYR A 231 11.77 -9.96 10.44
CA TYR A 231 11.31 -10.60 9.22
C TYR A 231 10.87 -9.53 8.22
N VAL A 232 11.51 -9.51 7.05
CA VAL A 232 11.30 -8.50 6.01
C VAL A 232 10.70 -9.15 4.78
N PRO A 233 9.47 -8.78 4.38
CA PRO A 233 8.86 -9.25 3.15
C PRO A 233 9.44 -8.51 1.95
N VAL A 234 9.71 -9.22 0.84
CA VAL A 234 10.29 -8.63 -0.37
C VAL A 234 9.40 -8.89 -1.57
N SER A 235 8.98 -7.83 -2.21
CA SER A 235 8.21 -7.78 -3.44
C SER A 235 8.96 -7.03 -4.53
N SER A 236 8.30 -6.74 -5.65
CA SER A 236 8.94 -6.10 -6.80
C SER A 236 8.00 -5.14 -7.53
N GLY A 237 8.58 -4.22 -8.29
CA GLY A 237 7.90 -3.48 -9.35
C GLY A 237 8.16 -4.07 -10.73
N GLU A 238 8.72 -5.28 -10.83
CA GLU A 238 9.03 -5.90 -12.12
C GLU A 238 7.78 -6.24 -12.91
N GLU A 239 6.71 -6.65 -12.25
CA GLU A 239 5.40 -6.87 -12.85
C GLU A 239 4.96 -5.67 -13.72
N GLY A 240 5.10 -4.44 -13.18
CA GLY A 240 4.76 -3.21 -13.89
C GLY A 240 5.64 -2.95 -15.10
N ILE A 241 6.97 -3.00 -14.93
CA ILE A 241 7.91 -2.75 -16.05
C ILE A 241 7.96 -3.91 -17.04
N GLY A 242 7.61 -5.11 -16.60
CA GLY A 242 7.43 -6.30 -17.44
C GLY A 242 6.43 -6.11 -18.57
N GLY A 243 5.50 -5.18 -18.41
CA GLY A 243 4.56 -4.77 -19.45
C GLY A 243 5.19 -4.11 -20.69
N GLN A 244 6.46 -3.72 -20.63
CA GLN A 244 7.17 -3.11 -21.76
C GLN A 244 7.78 -4.18 -22.67
N ALA A 245 7.40 -4.22 -23.94
CA ALA A 245 7.85 -5.24 -24.89
C ALA A 245 9.38 -5.32 -25.12
N THR A 246 10.12 -4.26 -24.74
CA THR A 246 11.59 -4.20 -24.82
C THR A 246 12.28 -4.55 -23.51
N TYR A 247 11.52 -4.87 -22.46
CA TYR A 247 12.04 -5.30 -21.18
C TYR A 247 12.23 -6.83 -21.17
N GLU A 248 13.42 -7.27 -20.80
CA GLU A 248 13.71 -8.71 -20.60
C GLU A 248 12.99 -9.20 -19.34
N CYS A 249 11.77 -9.68 -19.51
CA CYS A 249 10.90 -10.10 -18.43
C CYS A 249 10.93 -11.62 -18.24
N CYS A 250 10.91 -12.17 -17.03
CA CYS A 250 11.07 -11.52 -15.73
C CYS A 250 11.99 -12.40 -14.88
N THR A 251 12.70 -11.81 -13.94
CA THR A 251 13.73 -12.53 -13.18
C THR A 251 13.61 -12.38 -11.68
N PHE A 252 12.71 -11.54 -11.18
CA PHE A 252 12.47 -11.37 -9.76
C PHE A 252 11.83 -12.63 -9.13
N ARG A 253 12.21 -12.89 -7.90
CA ARG A 253 11.58 -13.91 -7.04
C ARG A 253 11.23 -13.31 -5.70
N GLY A 254 9.95 -13.36 -5.31
CA GLY A 254 9.49 -12.96 -3.99
C GLY A 254 10.24 -13.71 -2.89
N SER A 255 10.48 -13.05 -1.76
CA SER A 255 11.20 -13.67 -0.66
C SER A 255 10.80 -13.10 0.70
N VAL A 256 11.13 -13.85 1.76
CA VAL A 256 11.19 -13.34 3.13
C VAL A 256 12.63 -13.42 3.59
N VAL A 257 13.11 -12.36 4.25
CA VAL A 257 14.46 -12.27 4.79
C VAL A 257 14.38 -12.07 6.30
N ALA A 258 15.06 -12.90 7.07
CA ALA A 258 15.25 -12.67 8.50
C ALA A 258 16.59 -11.98 8.76
N LEU A 259 16.53 -10.90 9.50
CA LEU A 259 17.71 -10.12 9.89
C LEU A 259 17.92 -10.17 11.41
N ASP A 260 19.19 -10.09 11.83
CA ASP A 260 19.54 -9.84 13.21
C ASP A 260 19.27 -8.35 13.54
N PRO A 261 18.36 -8.03 14.49
CA PRO A 261 17.95 -6.65 14.74
C PRO A 261 19.06 -5.70 15.17
N PRO A 262 20.07 -6.11 16.00
CA PRO A 262 21.20 -5.26 16.38
C PRO A 262 22.12 -4.88 15.23
N THR A 263 22.39 -5.79 14.28
CA THR A 263 23.42 -5.60 13.24
C THR A 263 22.86 -5.44 11.84
N GLY A 264 21.62 -5.90 11.61
CA GLY A 264 21.00 -6.01 10.29
C GLY A 264 21.58 -7.15 9.44
N ASP A 265 22.38 -8.05 10.01
CA ASP A 265 22.95 -9.16 9.27
C ASP A 265 21.87 -10.18 8.91
N GLN A 266 21.95 -10.73 7.69
CA GLN A 266 21.00 -11.71 7.21
C GLN A 266 21.22 -13.04 7.92
N LEU A 267 20.18 -13.51 8.62
CA LEU A 267 20.17 -14.83 9.26
C LEU A 267 19.77 -15.91 8.25
N TRP A 268 18.72 -15.66 7.48
CA TRP A 268 18.29 -16.50 6.37
C TRP A 268 17.48 -15.69 5.35
N LYS A 269 17.38 -16.23 4.14
CA LYS A 269 16.52 -15.72 3.06
C LYS A 269 15.85 -16.89 2.36
N THR A 270 14.52 -16.86 2.26
CA THR A 270 13.73 -17.88 1.58
C THR A 270 13.01 -17.28 0.39
N TYR A 271 13.33 -17.75 -0.80
CA TYR A 271 12.61 -17.40 -2.00
C TYR A 271 11.31 -18.19 -2.10
N MET A 272 10.23 -17.53 -2.50
CA MET A 272 8.93 -18.18 -2.73
C MET A 272 9.03 -19.09 -3.96
N ILE A 273 9.78 -18.67 -4.99
CA ILE A 273 10.12 -19.52 -6.14
C ILE A 273 11.56 -20.01 -5.94
N GLY A 274 11.72 -21.30 -5.64
CA GLY A 274 13.04 -21.90 -5.38
C GLY A 274 13.93 -21.97 -6.62
N GLU A 275 13.34 -22.15 -7.80
CA GLU A 275 14.06 -22.23 -9.06
C GLU A 275 14.55 -20.85 -9.52
N THR A 276 15.83 -20.79 -9.95
CA THR A 276 16.38 -19.57 -10.56
C THR A 276 15.80 -19.39 -11.97
N PRO A 277 15.33 -18.17 -12.33
CA PRO A 277 14.82 -17.89 -13.67
C PRO A 277 15.83 -18.26 -14.76
N LYS A 278 15.35 -18.89 -15.81
CA LYS A 278 16.14 -19.33 -16.99
C LYS A 278 15.65 -18.62 -18.25
N PRO A 279 16.53 -18.46 -19.26
CA PRO A 279 16.12 -17.94 -20.56
C PRO A 279 15.00 -18.80 -21.15
N GLN A 280 13.98 -18.12 -21.69
CA GLN A 280 12.87 -18.72 -22.41
C GLN A 280 12.90 -18.31 -23.90
N ALA A 281 11.83 -18.55 -24.65
CA ALA A 281 11.68 -18.02 -25.98
C ALA A 281 11.73 -16.48 -25.99
N LYS A 282 12.25 -15.91 -27.07
CA LYS A 282 12.18 -14.48 -27.30
C LYS A 282 10.74 -14.08 -27.66
N ASN A 283 10.32 -12.89 -27.21
CA ASN A 283 9.04 -12.34 -27.59
C ASN A 283 8.99 -11.92 -29.08
N ALA A 284 7.85 -11.49 -29.58
CA ALA A 284 7.65 -11.09 -30.97
C ALA A 284 8.55 -9.92 -31.44
N ARG A 285 9.18 -9.19 -30.51
CA ARG A 285 10.14 -8.10 -30.81
C ARG A 285 11.61 -8.54 -30.67
N GLY A 286 11.85 -9.82 -30.44
CA GLY A 286 13.19 -10.37 -30.26
C GLY A 286 13.80 -10.17 -28.88
N THR A 287 13.03 -9.64 -27.90
CA THR A 287 13.48 -9.46 -26.52
C THR A 287 13.49 -10.80 -25.78
N GLN A 288 14.57 -11.08 -25.05
CA GLN A 288 14.71 -12.30 -24.26
C GLN A 288 13.70 -12.34 -23.11
N MET A 289 12.94 -13.42 -23.00
CA MET A 289 12.05 -13.67 -21.86
C MET A 289 12.71 -14.65 -20.89
N TRP A 290 12.30 -14.57 -19.62
CA TRP A 290 12.85 -15.33 -18.51
C TRP A 290 11.72 -15.90 -17.62
N GLY A 291 11.99 -17.00 -16.90
CA GLY A 291 11.07 -17.59 -15.93
C GLY A 291 11.62 -18.87 -15.29
N PRO A 292 10.96 -19.36 -14.21
CA PRO A 292 9.82 -18.75 -13.52
C PRO A 292 10.20 -17.50 -12.71
N SER A 293 9.26 -16.60 -12.49
CA SER A 293 9.47 -15.35 -11.74
C SER A 293 8.18 -14.86 -11.09
N GLY A 294 8.26 -13.95 -10.12
CA GLY A 294 7.11 -13.39 -9.42
C GLY A 294 6.98 -13.88 -7.98
N ALA A 295 5.76 -14.20 -7.54
CA ALA A 295 5.39 -14.60 -6.19
C ALA A 295 5.87 -13.61 -5.12
N GLY A 296 5.68 -12.32 -5.37
CA GLY A 296 6.07 -11.23 -4.48
C GLY A 296 5.39 -11.31 -3.13
N VAL A 297 6.13 -11.02 -2.04
CA VAL A 297 5.55 -10.89 -0.69
C VAL A 297 5.44 -9.41 -0.38
N TRP A 298 4.23 -8.85 -0.45
CA TRP A 298 4.01 -7.40 -0.34
C TRP A 298 3.09 -6.98 0.81
N SER A 299 2.71 -7.93 1.68
CA SER A 299 2.02 -7.74 2.96
C SER A 299 2.93 -8.01 4.16
N ALA A 300 2.52 -7.58 5.35
CA ALA A 300 3.25 -7.87 6.58
C ALA A 300 3.13 -9.35 6.95
N PRO A 301 4.22 -10.03 7.32
CA PRO A 301 4.17 -11.40 7.83
C PRO A 301 3.36 -11.50 9.12
N THR A 302 2.68 -12.64 9.32
CA THR A 302 1.97 -12.98 10.56
C THR A 302 2.75 -14.02 11.33
N ILE A 303 2.92 -13.82 12.63
CA ILE A 303 3.70 -14.70 13.49
C ILE A 303 2.77 -15.57 14.33
N ASP A 304 3.04 -16.86 14.31
CA ASP A 304 2.44 -17.86 15.20
C ASP A 304 3.51 -18.44 16.16
N PRO A 305 3.58 -17.96 17.40
CA PRO A 305 4.53 -18.46 18.36
C PRO A 305 4.30 -19.94 18.73
N LEU A 306 3.05 -20.40 18.69
CA LEU A 306 2.68 -21.75 19.11
C LEU A 306 3.25 -22.81 18.19
N THR A 307 3.09 -22.65 16.89
CA THR A 307 3.62 -23.58 15.89
C THR A 307 5.00 -23.18 15.37
N ARG A 308 5.57 -22.08 15.89
CA ARG A 308 6.83 -21.47 15.40
C ARG A 308 6.78 -21.23 13.91
N SER A 309 5.68 -20.65 13.43
CA SER A 309 5.43 -20.40 12.01
C SER A 309 5.30 -18.91 11.72
N LEU A 310 5.73 -18.55 10.52
CA LEU A 310 5.51 -17.26 9.90
C LEU A 310 4.62 -17.49 8.69
N TYR A 311 3.50 -16.76 8.58
CA TYR A 311 2.58 -16.86 7.47
C TYR A 311 2.67 -15.62 6.58
N VAL A 312 2.73 -15.81 5.27
CA VAL A 312 2.70 -14.75 4.25
C VAL A 312 1.72 -15.08 3.15
N GLY A 313 1.14 -14.05 2.55
CA GLY A 313 0.48 -14.12 1.25
C GLY A 313 1.48 -13.85 0.14
N THR A 314 1.34 -14.50 -0.99
CA THR A 314 2.15 -14.27 -2.19
C THR A 314 1.30 -13.72 -3.34
N GLY A 315 1.92 -12.93 -4.20
CA GLY A 315 1.33 -12.52 -5.45
C GLY A 315 1.51 -13.56 -6.56
N ASP A 316 1.08 -13.19 -7.74
CA ASP A 316 1.12 -13.96 -8.97
C ASP A 316 2.55 -14.27 -9.46
N SER A 317 2.65 -15.12 -10.48
CA SER A 317 3.87 -15.28 -11.26
C SER A 317 3.91 -14.27 -12.40
N TYR A 318 5.05 -13.56 -12.60
CA TYR A 318 5.19 -12.56 -13.68
C TYR A 318 5.47 -13.18 -15.05
N SER A 319 5.86 -14.45 -15.07
CA SER A 319 6.18 -15.22 -16.26
C SER A 319 5.89 -16.71 -16.06
N GLN A 320 5.76 -17.45 -17.14
CA GLN A 320 5.59 -18.90 -17.10
C GLN A 320 6.90 -19.63 -16.90
N PRO A 321 6.87 -20.88 -16.36
CA PRO A 321 5.68 -21.53 -15.76
C PRO A 321 5.27 -20.84 -14.47
N ALA A 322 3.95 -20.76 -14.22
CA ALA A 322 3.44 -20.24 -12.94
C ALA A 322 3.89 -21.16 -11.81
N ALA A 323 4.39 -20.56 -10.74
CA ALA A 323 4.92 -21.29 -9.60
C ALA A 323 3.80 -21.81 -8.69
N PRO A 324 3.96 -22.98 -8.04
CA PRO A 324 2.96 -23.51 -7.10
C PRO A 324 2.90 -22.70 -5.78
N THR A 325 3.77 -21.74 -5.63
CA THR A 325 3.86 -20.82 -4.47
C THR A 325 3.38 -19.40 -4.78
N SER A 326 2.90 -19.14 -6.02
CA SER A 326 2.19 -17.91 -6.35
C SER A 326 0.71 -18.01 -5.92
N ASP A 327 0.07 -16.89 -5.65
CA ASP A 327 -1.34 -16.81 -5.22
C ASP A 327 -1.67 -17.77 -4.08
N ALA A 328 -0.79 -17.79 -3.10
CA ALA A 328 -0.76 -18.77 -2.05
C ALA A 328 -0.60 -18.14 -0.65
N ILE A 329 -1.08 -18.88 0.35
CA ILE A 329 -0.63 -18.69 1.72
C ILE A 329 0.53 -19.67 1.96
N VAL A 330 1.66 -19.13 2.40
CA VAL A 330 2.89 -19.89 2.66
C VAL A 330 3.24 -19.79 4.14
N ALA A 331 3.47 -20.94 4.77
CA ALA A 331 4.00 -21.02 6.11
C ALA A 331 5.49 -21.33 6.08
N LEU A 332 6.27 -20.53 6.81
CA LEU A 332 7.71 -20.74 6.99
C LEU A 332 8.03 -21.02 8.46
N ASP A 333 9.07 -21.79 8.70
CA ASP A 333 9.63 -21.96 10.04
C ASP A 333 10.36 -20.68 10.46
N LEU A 334 10.08 -20.18 11.66
CA LEU A 334 10.65 -18.93 12.19
C LEU A 334 12.18 -18.97 12.33
N GLU A 335 12.73 -20.15 12.64
CA GLU A 335 14.16 -20.28 12.93
C GLU A 335 15.00 -20.41 11.65
N SER A 336 14.56 -21.30 10.76
CA SER A 336 15.32 -21.72 9.58
C SER A 336 14.85 -21.05 8.28
N GLY A 337 13.64 -20.49 8.24
CA GLY A 337 13.00 -20.00 7.03
C GLY A 337 12.49 -21.13 6.11
N ALA A 338 12.58 -22.40 6.51
CA ALA A 338 12.11 -23.50 5.69
C ALA A 338 10.59 -23.42 5.45
N ILE A 339 10.14 -23.66 4.22
CA ILE A 339 8.71 -23.72 3.89
C ILE A 339 8.13 -24.98 4.56
N LYS A 340 7.12 -24.78 5.42
CA LYS A 340 6.42 -25.85 6.12
C LYS A 340 5.24 -26.38 5.30
N TRP A 341 4.48 -25.50 4.69
CA TRP A 341 3.37 -25.82 3.81
C TRP A 341 3.00 -24.64 2.91
N VAL A 342 2.30 -24.95 1.83
CA VAL A 342 1.79 -23.98 0.83
C VAL A 342 0.32 -24.31 0.55
N GLN A 343 -0.53 -23.28 0.53
CA GLN A 343 -1.92 -23.39 0.09
C GLN A 343 -2.17 -22.41 -1.05
N GLN A 344 -1.97 -22.89 -2.28
CA GLN A 344 -2.27 -22.15 -3.49
C GLN A 344 -3.79 -22.16 -3.75
N THR A 345 -4.38 -21.02 -4.07
CA THR A 345 -5.82 -20.91 -4.35
C THR A 345 -6.13 -20.61 -5.81
N THR A 346 -5.18 -20.04 -6.55
CA THR A 346 -5.31 -19.76 -7.99
C THR A 346 -4.09 -20.36 -8.71
N ALA A 347 -4.25 -21.61 -9.17
CA ALA A 347 -3.18 -22.30 -9.87
C ALA A 347 -3.04 -21.79 -11.31
N GLY A 348 -1.79 -21.70 -11.80
CA GLY A 348 -1.51 -21.31 -13.17
C GLY A 348 -1.59 -19.80 -13.44
N ASP A 349 -1.75 -18.98 -12.40
CA ASP A 349 -1.77 -17.54 -12.53
C ASP A 349 -0.38 -17.00 -12.90
N ALA A 350 -0.27 -16.47 -14.11
CA ALA A 350 0.91 -15.77 -14.59
C ALA A 350 0.46 -14.49 -15.27
N PHE A 351 0.87 -13.36 -14.72
CA PHE A 351 0.40 -12.06 -15.15
C PHE A 351 1.53 -11.01 -15.09
N ASN A 352 1.47 -10.02 -15.94
CA ASN A 352 2.21 -8.76 -15.82
C ASN A 352 1.43 -7.65 -16.53
N MET A 353 1.84 -6.40 -16.37
CA MET A 353 1.11 -5.25 -16.88
C MET A 353 0.94 -5.19 -18.42
N ALA A 354 1.64 -6.04 -19.20
CA ALA A 354 1.33 -6.20 -20.62
C ALA A 354 -0.10 -6.72 -20.84
N CYS A 355 -0.60 -7.56 -19.92
CA CYS A 355 -1.94 -8.17 -20.05
C CYS A 355 -3.08 -7.16 -19.96
N MET A 356 -2.84 -6.02 -19.32
CA MET A 356 -3.77 -4.87 -19.26
C MET A 356 -3.50 -3.79 -20.31
N SER A 357 -2.48 -3.94 -21.15
CA SER A 357 -2.07 -2.93 -22.12
C SER A 357 -2.61 -3.24 -23.52
N ALA A 358 -2.51 -2.26 -24.41
CA ALA A 358 -2.78 -2.48 -25.84
C ALA A 358 -1.68 -3.31 -26.53
N ASP A 359 -0.46 -3.33 -25.97
CA ASP A 359 0.68 -4.13 -26.44
C ASP A 359 0.83 -5.38 -25.56
N LEU A 360 0.26 -6.47 -26.00
CA LEU A 360 0.27 -7.76 -25.30
C LEU A 360 1.58 -8.54 -25.44
N THR A 361 2.63 -7.96 -26.04
CA THR A 361 3.84 -8.71 -26.47
C THR A 361 4.51 -9.48 -25.32
N ASN A 362 4.52 -8.94 -24.10
CA ASN A 362 5.10 -9.59 -22.92
C ASN A 362 4.06 -10.29 -22.02
N CYS A 363 2.76 -10.19 -22.35
CA CYS A 363 1.76 -10.92 -21.57
C CYS A 363 1.98 -12.44 -21.75
N PRO A 364 2.02 -13.24 -20.68
CA PRO A 364 2.12 -14.67 -20.77
C PRO A 364 1.04 -15.28 -21.67
N GLU A 365 1.39 -16.29 -22.46
CA GLU A 365 0.44 -16.92 -23.40
C GLU A 365 -0.80 -17.49 -22.70
N LYS A 366 -0.59 -18.05 -21.49
CA LYS A 366 -1.66 -18.50 -20.60
C LYS A 366 -1.75 -17.56 -19.42
N ALA A 367 -2.16 -16.30 -19.70
CA ALA A 367 -2.32 -15.30 -18.66
C ALA A 367 -3.38 -15.71 -17.65
N GLY A 368 -3.08 -15.48 -16.38
CA GLY A 368 -4.02 -15.65 -15.29
C GLY A 368 -4.76 -14.34 -14.94
N PRO A 369 -5.57 -14.37 -13.89
CA PRO A 369 -6.41 -13.25 -13.48
C PRO A 369 -5.75 -12.22 -12.54
N ASP A 370 -4.49 -12.40 -12.13
CA ASP A 370 -3.78 -11.58 -11.13
C ASP A 370 -4.51 -11.61 -9.76
N HIS A 371 -4.62 -12.79 -9.19
CA HIS A 371 -5.33 -13.00 -7.93
C HIS A 371 -4.41 -13.09 -6.71
N ASP A 372 -3.62 -12.06 -6.47
CA ASP A 372 -2.71 -11.96 -5.33
C ASP A 372 -3.39 -12.09 -3.96
N PHE A 373 -2.65 -12.63 -2.99
CA PHE A 373 -2.89 -12.37 -1.57
C PHE A 373 -2.12 -11.13 -1.12
N GLY A 374 -2.73 -9.95 -1.29
CA GLY A 374 -2.13 -8.66 -0.94
C GLY A 374 -2.24 -8.30 0.53
N GLN A 375 -3.18 -8.87 1.25
CA GLN A 375 -3.33 -8.61 2.68
C GLN A 375 -2.49 -9.56 3.54
N SER A 376 -2.14 -9.11 4.76
CA SER A 376 -1.55 -9.96 5.78
C SER A 376 -2.57 -11.02 6.23
N PRO A 377 -2.21 -12.31 6.29
CA PRO A 377 -3.07 -13.31 6.93
C PRO A 377 -3.35 -12.93 8.39
N ILE A 378 -4.54 -13.21 8.88
CA ILE A 378 -4.95 -12.93 10.27
C ILE A 378 -5.08 -14.24 11.01
N LEU A 379 -4.32 -14.45 12.08
CA LEU A 379 -4.43 -15.63 12.93
C LEU A 379 -5.43 -15.38 14.05
N VAL A 380 -6.51 -16.15 14.06
CA VAL A 380 -7.56 -16.04 15.07
C VAL A 380 -7.63 -17.34 15.89
N THR A 381 -7.69 -17.23 17.21
CA THR A 381 -8.03 -18.33 18.10
C THR A 381 -9.47 -18.15 18.56
N LEU A 382 -10.33 -19.10 18.21
CA LEU A 382 -11.74 -19.11 18.58
C LEU A 382 -11.94 -19.47 20.06
N ARG A 383 -13.12 -19.22 20.60
CA ARG A 383 -13.44 -19.49 22.00
C ARG A 383 -13.37 -20.98 22.40
N ASP A 384 -13.54 -21.88 21.43
CA ASP A 384 -13.40 -23.33 21.61
C ASP A 384 -11.93 -23.82 21.50
N GLY A 385 -10.99 -22.89 21.31
CA GLY A 385 -9.56 -23.15 21.17
C GLY A 385 -9.12 -23.49 19.75
N LYS A 386 -10.01 -23.68 18.80
CA LYS A 386 -9.66 -23.88 17.39
C LYS A 386 -9.05 -22.60 16.83
N ARG A 387 -8.11 -22.78 15.91
CA ARG A 387 -7.43 -21.67 15.26
C ARG A 387 -7.80 -21.59 13.79
N VAL A 388 -7.96 -20.38 13.29
CA VAL A 388 -8.27 -20.11 11.89
C VAL A 388 -7.33 -19.04 11.39
N LEU A 389 -6.64 -19.31 10.29
CA LEU A 389 -5.86 -18.33 9.56
C LEU A 389 -6.73 -17.77 8.46
N VAL A 390 -7.15 -16.52 8.59
CA VAL A 390 -8.05 -15.86 7.63
C VAL A 390 -7.24 -15.03 6.64
N ALA A 391 -7.52 -15.17 5.35
CA ALA A 391 -6.89 -14.38 4.30
C ALA A 391 -7.88 -14.02 3.20
N GLY A 392 -7.84 -12.77 2.74
CA GLY A 392 -8.58 -12.30 1.56
C GLY A 392 -7.66 -12.20 0.36
N GLN A 393 -8.23 -12.36 -0.82
CA GLN A 393 -7.53 -12.41 -2.10
C GLN A 393 -8.14 -11.43 -3.11
N LYS A 394 -7.37 -10.96 -4.09
CA LYS A 394 -7.88 -10.14 -5.22
C LYS A 394 -9.05 -10.78 -5.97
N SER A 395 -9.21 -12.10 -5.89
CA SER A 395 -10.40 -12.82 -6.39
C SER A 395 -11.71 -12.44 -5.70
N ALA A 396 -11.68 -11.54 -4.70
CA ALA A 396 -12.78 -11.22 -3.80
C ALA A 396 -13.27 -12.41 -2.97
N VAL A 397 -12.42 -13.40 -2.75
CA VAL A 397 -12.70 -14.56 -1.89
C VAL A 397 -11.96 -14.39 -0.57
N VAL A 398 -12.69 -14.59 0.52
CA VAL A 398 -12.13 -14.71 1.87
C VAL A 398 -12.00 -16.20 2.19
N TYR A 399 -10.83 -16.60 2.65
CA TYR A 399 -10.52 -17.99 3.01
C TYR A 399 -10.26 -18.11 4.50
N GLY A 400 -10.71 -19.22 5.10
CA GLY A 400 -10.27 -19.70 6.39
C GLY A 400 -9.47 -20.98 6.23
N PHE A 401 -8.25 -20.98 6.76
CA PHE A 401 -7.35 -22.14 6.73
C PHE A 401 -7.10 -22.66 8.15
N ASP A 402 -6.82 -23.95 8.27
CA ASP A 402 -6.41 -24.61 9.53
C ASP A 402 -4.89 -24.55 9.66
N PRO A 403 -4.31 -23.65 10.49
CA PRO A 403 -2.87 -23.53 10.62
C PRO A 403 -2.23 -24.76 11.28
N ASP A 404 -3.01 -25.54 12.02
CA ASP A 404 -2.56 -26.73 12.76
C ASP A 404 -2.58 -28.01 11.90
N ASN A 405 -3.21 -27.93 10.71
CA ASN A 405 -3.35 -29.06 9.80
C ASN A 405 -2.85 -28.70 8.38
N GLY A 406 -1.60 -28.23 8.29
CA GLY A 406 -0.95 -27.92 7.01
C GLY A 406 -1.64 -26.87 6.17
N GLY A 407 -2.37 -25.95 6.79
CA GLY A 407 -3.12 -24.91 6.10
C GLY A 407 -4.36 -25.41 5.36
N LYS A 408 -4.90 -26.58 5.69
CA LYS A 408 -6.11 -27.12 5.04
C LYS A 408 -7.24 -26.09 5.05
N ARG A 409 -7.84 -25.82 3.90
CA ARG A 409 -8.97 -24.90 3.78
C ARG A 409 -10.17 -25.41 4.56
N LEU A 410 -10.66 -24.62 5.51
CA LEU A 410 -11.87 -24.86 6.31
C LEU A 410 -13.10 -24.36 5.59
N TRP A 411 -13.04 -23.13 5.06
CA TRP A 411 -14.13 -22.49 4.36
C TRP A 411 -13.62 -21.45 3.36
N SER A 412 -14.48 -21.00 2.46
CA SER A 412 -14.23 -19.86 1.57
C SER A 412 -15.53 -19.14 1.25
N THR A 413 -15.50 -17.81 1.17
CA THR A 413 -16.67 -16.97 0.95
C THR A 413 -16.38 -15.89 -0.09
N THR A 414 -17.09 -15.92 -1.21
CA THR A 414 -17.00 -14.88 -2.25
C THR A 414 -17.83 -13.67 -1.84
N ILE A 415 -17.23 -12.48 -1.85
CA ILE A 415 -17.87 -11.22 -1.43
C ILE A 415 -18.01 -10.19 -2.54
N GLY A 416 -17.30 -10.35 -3.65
CA GLY A 416 -17.28 -9.43 -4.78
C GLY A 416 -16.98 -10.12 -6.10
N ARG A 417 -16.56 -9.35 -7.09
CA ARG A 417 -16.21 -9.85 -8.43
C ARG A 417 -14.75 -10.25 -8.54
N GLY A 418 -13.87 -9.53 -7.83
CA GLY A 418 -12.44 -9.67 -7.97
C GLY A 418 -11.90 -9.12 -9.28
N GLY A 419 -10.60 -9.27 -9.45
CA GLY A 419 -9.84 -8.88 -10.62
C GLY A 419 -8.52 -8.22 -10.22
N GLU A 420 -7.72 -7.86 -11.21
CA GLU A 420 -6.36 -7.36 -11.08
C GLU A 420 -6.23 -6.06 -10.24
N LEU A 421 -7.27 -5.23 -10.20
CA LEU A 421 -7.36 -4.01 -9.38
C LEU A 421 -8.52 -4.06 -8.40
N GLY A 422 -9.05 -5.23 -8.14
CA GLY A 422 -10.26 -5.41 -7.36
C GLY A 422 -10.11 -6.45 -6.27
N GLY A 423 -11.25 -6.86 -5.72
CA GLY A 423 -11.29 -7.84 -4.67
C GLY A 423 -10.79 -7.31 -3.34
N ILE A 424 -9.98 -8.09 -2.64
CA ILE A 424 -9.46 -7.75 -1.31
C ILE A 424 -7.98 -7.44 -1.42
N GLU A 425 -7.60 -6.20 -1.12
CA GLU A 425 -6.26 -5.67 -1.41
C GLU A 425 -5.35 -5.64 -0.17
N TRP A 426 -5.50 -4.64 0.70
CA TRP A 426 -4.45 -4.26 1.64
C TRP A 426 -4.59 -4.85 3.04
N GLY A 427 -5.80 -5.06 3.54
CA GLY A 427 -5.95 -5.66 4.85
C GLY A 427 -7.34 -5.63 5.46
N SER A 428 -7.64 -6.71 6.16
CA SER A 428 -8.83 -6.86 6.99
C SER A 428 -8.47 -6.66 8.46
N ALA A 429 -9.50 -6.62 9.33
CA ALA A 429 -9.32 -6.59 10.78
C ALA A 429 -10.25 -7.61 11.44
N SER A 430 -9.91 -8.13 12.63
CA SER A 430 -10.73 -9.12 13.33
C SER A 430 -10.86 -8.81 14.80
N ASP A 431 -12.08 -8.91 15.36
CA ASP A 431 -12.33 -8.84 16.80
C ASP A 431 -12.27 -10.21 17.51
N GLY A 432 -12.00 -11.27 16.74
CA GLY A 432 -11.94 -12.65 17.18
C GLY A 432 -13.19 -13.46 16.84
N ASP A 433 -14.37 -12.85 16.79
CA ASP A 433 -15.62 -13.50 16.36
C ASP A 433 -15.85 -13.31 14.85
N ASN A 434 -15.58 -12.10 14.34
CA ASN A 434 -15.73 -11.74 12.94
C ASN A 434 -14.42 -11.18 12.36
N VAL A 435 -14.28 -11.31 11.04
CA VAL A 435 -13.33 -10.56 10.24
C VAL A 435 -14.07 -9.52 9.43
N TYR A 436 -13.57 -8.29 9.46
CA TYR A 436 -14.11 -7.13 8.75
C TYR A 436 -13.29 -6.88 7.49
N VAL A 437 -13.88 -7.20 6.34
CA VAL A 437 -13.18 -7.28 5.06
C VAL A 437 -13.61 -6.12 4.18
N PRO A 438 -12.72 -5.17 3.90
CA PRO A 438 -12.98 -4.12 2.92
C PRO A 438 -12.88 -4.71 1.51
N LEU A 439 -13.89 -4.43 0.68
CA LEU A 439 -13.93 -4.83 -0.72
C LEU A 439 -13.57 -3.65 -1.61
N SER A 440 -12.53 -3.80 -2.42
CA SER A 440 -12.16 -2.86 -3.46
C SER A 440 -13.10 -3.00 -4.67
N ASP A 441 -13.01 -4.07 -5.43
CA ASP A 441 -13.64 -4.25 -6.74
C ASP A 441 -13.49 -3.01 -7.64
N PHE A 442 -12.36 -2.31 -7.48
CA PHE A 442 -12.01 -1.12 -8.25
C PHE A 442 -11.89 -1.48 -9.73
N THR A 443 -12.43 -0.65 -10.61
CA THR A 443 -12.33 -0.90 -12.05
C THR A 443 -12.42 0.40 -12.86
N PHE A 444 -12.03 0.31 -14.12
CA PHE A 444 -12.19 1.38 -15.11
C PHE A 444 -13.39 1.13 -16.01
N LYS A 445 -13.99 2.20 -16.55
CA LYS A 445 -15.06 2.12 -17.55
C LYS A 445 -14.61 1.38 -18.82
N ASP A 446 -13.32 1.54 -19.17
CA ASP A 446 -12.68 0.77 -20.23
C ASP A 446 -11.38 0.15 -19.70
N ARG A 447 -11.42 -1.14 -19.40
CA ARG A 447 -10.27 -1.90 -18.86
C ARG A 447 -9.09 -1.98 -19.84
N LYS A 448 -9.35 -2.04 -21.16
CA LYS A 448 -8.30 -2.15 -22.19
C LYS A 448 -7.55 -0.85 -22.43
N ALA A 449 -8.08 0.26 -21.97
CA ALA A 449 -7.50 1.57 -22.16
C ALA A 449 -6.67 2.06 -20.97
N LEU A 450 -6.37 1.21 -19.95
CA LEU A 450 -5.58 1.55 -18.76
C LEU A 450 -5.96 2.94 -18.20
N GLY A 451 -7.22 3.08 -17.81
CA GLY A 451 -7.72 4.33 -17.21
C GLY A 451 -8.07 5.46 -18.18
N ARG A 452 -7.92 5.30 -19.49
CA ARG A 452 -8.34 6.35 -20.45
C ARG A 452 -9.83 6.63 -20.44
N GLY A 453 -10.65 5.64 -20.04
CA GLY A 453 -12.09 5.79 -19.84
C GLY A 453 -12.48 6.36 -18.47
N GLY A 454 -11.50 6.58 -17.58
CA GLY A 454 -11.73 6.97 -16.20
C GLY A 454 -12.24 5.84 -15.32
N ILE A 455 -12.26 6.10 -14.01
CA ILE A 455 -12.75 5.17 -12.99
C ILE A 455 -14.25 4.96 -13.17
N ASP A 456 -14.72 3.72 -12.97
CA ASP A 456 -16.15 3.42 -12.88
C ASP A 456 -16.66 3.65 -11.45
N ALA A 457 -17.29 4.81 -11.22
CA ALA A 457 -17.83 5.20 -9.92
C ALA A 457 -19.07 4.41 -9.49
N THR A 458 -19.61 3.56 -10.36
CA THR A 458 -20.83 2.78 -10.08
C THR A 458 -20.52 1.40 -9.54
N VAL A 459 -19.25 1.00 -9.53
CA VAL A 459 -18.78 -0.34 -9.22
C VAL A 459 -17.82 -0.34 -8.04
N GLY A 460 -17.89 -1.42 -7.27
CA GLY A 460 -16.98 -1.70 -6.16
C GLY A 460 -17.52 -1.29 -4.80
N GLY A 461 -16.70 -1.52 -3.81
CA GLY A 461 -16.93 -1.09 -2.45
C GLY A 461 -17.80 -2.01 -1.61
N GLY A 462 -17.68 -1.78 -0.32
CA GLY A 462 -18.39 -2.47 0.74
C GLY A 462 -17.46 -2.93 1.84
N LEU A 463 -17.95 -2.86 3.07
CA LEU A 463 -17.34 -3.49 4.23
C LEU A 463 -18.21 -4.70 4.60
N PHE A 464 -17.57 -5.87 4.69
CA PHE A 464 -18.23 -7.13 4.99
C PHE A 464 -17.79 -7.63 6.36
N ALA A 465 -18.73 -8.04 7.19
CA ALA A 465 -18.44 -8.85 8.37
C ALA A 465 -18.64 -10.32 8.03
N ILE A 466 -17.60 -11.11 8.20
CA ILE A 466 -17.59 -12.55 7.94
C ILE A 466 -17.27 -13.25 9.25
N ARG A 467 -18.09 -14.22 9.67
CA ARG A 467 -17.85 -14.98 10.88
C ARG A 467 -16.63 -15.89 10.71
N VAL A 468 -15.68 -15.80 11.63
CA VAL A 468 -14.40 -16.53 11.51
C VAL A 468 -14.57 -18.04 11.59
N SER A 469 -15.52 -18.53 12.38
CA SER A 469 -15.70 -19.97 12.62
C SER A 469 -16.17 -20.77 11.40
N ASP A 470 -16.93 -20.15 10.50
CA ASP A 470 -17.60 -20.86 9.41
C ASP A 470 -17.63 -20.09 8.07
N GLY A 471 -17.10 -18.86 8.03
CA GLY A 471 -17.09 -18.04 6.83
C GLY A 471 -18.46 -17.43 6.45
N MET A 472 -19.48 -17.53 7.30
CA MET A 472 -20.78 -16.94 6.99
C MET A 472 -20.74 -15.41 7.02
N ARG A 473 -21.37 -14.78 6.02
CA ARG A 473 -21.56 -13.33 5.99
C ARG A 473 -22.58 -12.90 7.03
N VAL A 474 -22.16 -12.03 7.95
CA VAL A 474 -23.01 -11.50 9.02
C VAL A 474 -23.78 -10.27 8.53
N TRP A 475 -23.05 -9.29 7.97
CA TRP A 475 -23.63 -8.10 7.38
C TRP A 475 -22.75 -7.52 6.26
N VAL A 476 -23.28 -6.57 5.50
CA VAL A 476 -22.54 -5.78 4.52
C VAL A 476 -22.98 -4.32 4.58
N ALA A 477 -22.02 -3.40 4.55
CA ALA A 477 -22.25 -1.96 4.39
C ALA A 477 -21.65 -1.47 3.07
N ARG A 478 -22.40 -0.71 2.27
CA ARG A 478 -21.97 -0.20 0.96
C ARG A 478 -22.19 1.31 0.86
N PRO A 479 -21.42 2.13 1.60
CA PRO A 479 -21.48 3.58 1.42
C PRO A 479 -20.96 3.96 0.04
N ASN A 480 -21.58 4.95 -0.57
CA ASN A 480 -21.14 5.53 -1.82
C ASN A 480 -21.34 7.05 -1.76
N ALA A 481 -20.26 7.80 -1.84
CA ALA A 481 -20.25 9.26 -1.82
C ALA A 481 -19.66 9.85 -3.13
N CYS A 482 -19.53 9.03 -4.18
CA CYS A 482 -18.92 9.49 -5.41
C CYS A 482 -19.79 10.47 -6.19
N ALA A 483 -21.08 10.21 -6.30
CA ALA A 483 -21.98 11.02 -7.12
C ALA A 483 -21.31 11.41 -8.46
N ASP A 484 -21.12 12.72 -8.71
CA ASP A 484 -20.51 13.25 -9.93
C ASP A 484 -19.01 13.60 -9.77
N LYS A 485 -18.34 13.16 -8.68
CA LYS A 485 -16.93 13.45 -8.42
C LYS A 485 -16.03 12.72 -9.43
N ALA A 486 -15.18 13.45 -10.15
CA ALA A 486 -14.15 12.88 -11.00
C ALA A 486 -13.10 12.11 -10.17
N SER A 487 -12.55 11.04 -10.71
CA SER A 487 -11.54 10.18 -10.04
C SER A 487 -12.03 9.58 -8.72
N CYS A 488 -13.32 9.37 -8.59
CA CYS A 488 -13.96 8.80 -7.42
C CYS A 488 -14.38 7.36 -7.66
N SER A 489 -14.22 6.51 -6.66
CA SER A 489 -14.75 5.15 -6.63
C SER A 489 -15.24 4.84 -5.22
N PRO A 490 -16.37 4.13 -5.05
CA PRO A 490 -16.83 3.67 -3.74
C PRO A 490 -15.99 2.52 -3.17
N ALA A 491 -14.94 2.11 -3.85
CA ALA A 491 -14.06 1.02 -3.44
C ALA A 491 -13.51 1.25 -2.02
N LEU A 492 -13.79 0.31 -1.11
CA LEU A 492 -13.12 0.23 0.18
C LEU A 492 -11.88 -0.63 0.00
N SER A 493 -10.75 0.00 -0.23
CA SER A 493 -9.48 -0.69 -0.46
C SER A 493 -8.54 -0.61 0.74
N ALA A 494 -8.60 0.49 1.50
CA ALA A 494 -7.73 0.71 2.64
C ALA A 494 -7.88 -0.36 3.75
N PRO A 495 -6.78 -0.72 4.43
CA PRO A 495 -6.84 -1.67 5.54
C PRO A 495 -7.80 -1.20 6.63
N SER A 496 -8.69 -2.09 7.04
CA SER A 496 -9.57 -1.83 8.18
C SER A 496 -8.81 -1.90 9.51
N ALA A 497 -9.32 -1.20 10.51
CA ALA A 497 -8.89 -1.29 11.90
C ALA A 497 -10.12 -1.44 12.79
N VAL A 498 -10.05 -2.26 13.83
CA VAL A 498 -11.20 -2.49 14.72
C VAL A 498 -10.89 -2.04 16.14
N VAL A 499 -11.89 -1.45 16.78
CA VAL A 499 -11.94 -1.13 18.20
C VAL A 499 -13.21 -1.75 18.78
N PRO A 500 -13.37 -1.87 20.11
CA PRO A 500 -14.60 -2.40 20.67
C PRO A 500 -15.83 -1.65 20.16
N GLY A 501 -16.69 -2.34 19.40
CA GLY A 501 -17.93 -1.83 18.84
C GLY A 501 -17.86 -1.09 17.51
N ALA A 502 -16.66 -0.74 17.00
CA ALA A 502 -16.54 -0.02 15.73
C ALA A 502 -15.39 -0.53 14.84
N VAL A 503 -15.60 -0.45 13.52
CA VAL A 503 -14.59 -0.71 12.48
C VAL A 503 -14.31 0.58 11.73
N LEU A 504 -13.05 0.96 11.59
CA LEU A 504 -12.62 2.13 10.82
C LEU A 504 -12.04 1.68 9.49
N SER A 505 -12.44 2.31 8.40
CA SER A 505 -11.95 2.03 7.05
C SER A 505 -11.98 3.27 6.18
N GLY A 506 -10.95 3.43 5.35
CA GLY A 506 -10.88 4.46 4.33
C GLY A 506 -11.32 3.92 2.97
N SER A 507 -11.61 4.82 2.04
CA SER A 507 -12.04 4.47 0.70
C SER A 507 -11.48 5.39 -0.39
N ILE A 508 -11.56 4.93 -1.64
CA ILE A 508 -11.07 5.68 -2.80
C ILE A 508 -11.91 6.95 -3.05
N ASP A 509 -13.14 7.03 -2.53
CA ASP A 509 -13.96 8.26 -2.55
C ASP A 509 -13.42 9.39 -1.65
N GLY A 510 -12.35 9.11 -0.89
CA GLY A 510 -11.71 10.06 0.02
C GLY A 510 -12.38 10.12 1.40
N HIS A 511 -13.37 9.31 1.65
CA HIS A 511 -14.03 9.26 2.94
C HIS A 511 -13.33 8.30 3.89
N PHE A 512 -13.22 8.72 5.15
CA PHE A 512 -12.79 7.89 6.26
C PHE A 512 -13.97 7.68 7.20
N ARG A 513 -14.35 6.42 7.41
CA ARG A 513 -15.60 6.04 8.08
C ARG A 513 -15.36 5.11 9.26
N ALA A 514 -16.23 5.21 10.27
CA ALA A 514 -16.42 4.21 11.30
C ALA A 514 -17.78 3.52 11.13
N PHE A 515 -17.79 2.20 11.23
CA PHE A 515 -18.96 1.34 11.09
C PHE A 515 -19.19 0.58 12.37
N SER A 516 -20.46 0.36 12.76
CA SER A 516 -20.82 -0.51 13.87
C SER A 516 -20.42 -1.96 13.59
N THR A 517 -19.72 -2.60 14.52
CA THR A 517 -19.39 -4.05 14.40
C THR A 517 -20.64 -4.92 14.42
N LYS A 518 -21.76 -4.44 14.99
CA LYS A 518 -22.99 -5.18 15.17
C LYS A 518 -23.77 -5.35 13.86
N ASP A 519 -23.90 -4.27 13.07
CA ASP A 519 -24.84 -4.21 11.94
C ASP A 519 -24.30 -3.45 10.72
N GLY A 520 -23.06 -2.96 10.76
CA GLY A 520 -22.44 -2.22 9.66
C GLY A 520 -22.97 -0.79 9.44
N LYS A 521 -23.80 -0.26 10.34
CA LYS A 521 -24.26 1.13 10.25
C LYS A 521 -23.07 2.09 10.37
N VAL A 522 -23.06 3.13 9.54
CA VAL A 522 -22.08 4.21 9.64
C VAL A 522 -22.33 4.99 10.93
N LEU A 523 -21.33 5.00 11.81
CA LEU A 523 -21.32 5.74 13.08
C LEU A 523 -20.70 7.12 12.91
N TRP A 524 -19.72 7.25 12.01
CA TRP A 524 -19.00 8.47 11.74
C TRP A 524 -18.50 8.45 10.30
N ASP A 525 -18.47 9.61 9.65
CA ASP A 525 -18.03 9.78 8.27
C ASP A 525 -17.40 11.17 8.10
N VAL A 526 -16.21 11.22 7.50
CA VAL A 526 -15.52 12.46 7.17
C VAL A 526 -14.95 12.42 5.76
N ASP A 527 -15.28 13.43 4.93
CA ASP A 527 -14.66 13.66 3.64
C ASP A 527 -13.26 14.27 3.86
N THR A 528 -12.22 13.51 3.53
CA THR A 528 -10.83 13.96 3.60
C THR A 528 -10.31 14.54 2.28
N ALA A 529 -11.07 14.44 1.18
CA ALA A 529 -10.66 14.93 -0.14
C ALA A 529 -10.80 16.46 -0.27
N ARG A 530 -10.22 17.19 0.67
CA ARG A 530 -10.27 18.65 0.80
C ARG A 530 -8.92 19.21 1.26
N ASP A 531 -8.79 20.52 1.25
CA ASP A 531 -7.61 21.22 1.77
C ASP A 531 -7.62 21.26 3.30
N PHE A 532 -6.44 21.22 3.90
CA PHE A 532 -6.22 21.24 5.34
C PHE A 532 -5.20 22.29 5.74
N GLU A 533 -5.50 23.03 6.77
CA GLU A 533 -4.51 23.80 7.52
C GLU A 533 -3.66 22.82 8.35
N THR A 534 -2.35 22.84 8.13
CA THR A 534 -1.42 21.90 8.74
C THR A 534 -0.60 22.54 9.84
N VAL A 535 -0.25 21.74 10.86
CA VAL A 535 0.59 22.20 11.99
C VAL A 535 2.01 22.56 11.55
N ASN A 536 2.47 22.07 10.39
CA ASN A 536 3.79 22.37 9.85
C ASN A 536 3.79 23.42 8.72
N GLY A 537 2.66 24.09 8.48
CA GLY A 537 2.55 25.17 7.49
C GLY A 537 2.68 24.73 6.02
N VAL A 538 2.71 23.42 5.75
CA VAL A 538 2.74 22.88 4.40
C VAL A 538 1.32 22.91 3.82
N ASN A 539 1.15 23.45 2.62
CA ASN A 539 -0.10 23.35 1.89
C ASN A 539 -0.42 21.87 1.64
N ALA A 540 -1.48 21.38 2.23
CA ALA A 540 -1.86 19.98 2.14
C ALA A 540 -3.32 19.79 1.77
N ARG A 541 -3.55 18.74 0.99
CA ARG A 541 -4.85 18.26 0.59
C ARG A 541 -4.94 16.76 0.85
N GLY A 542 -6.09 16.31 1.29
CA GLY A 542 -6.40 14.90 1.29
C GLY A 542 -6.97 14.44 -0.05
N GLY A 543 -7.05 13.14 -0.23
CA GLY A 543 -7.54 12.49 -1.44
C GLY A 543 -8.04 11.08 -1.15
N SER A 544 -7.85 10.16 -2.08
CA SER A 544 -8.19 8.75 -1.87
C SER A 544 -7.44 8.15 -0.69
N ILE A 545 -8.10 7.29 0.08
CA ILE A 545 -7.48 6.51 1.16
C ILE A 545 -7.43 5.06 0.70
N ASP A 546 -6.21 4.52 0.60
CA ASP A 546 -5.99 3.17 0.07
C ASP A 546 -4.98 2.40 0.93
N VAL A 547 -3.71 2.37 0.61
CA VAL A 547 -2.67 1.52 1.22
C VAL A 547 -2.51 1.72 2.72
N GLY A 548 -2.56 2.97 3.20
CA GLY A 548 -2.40 3.34 4.60
C GLY A 548 -3.70 3.15 5.38
N GLY A 549 -3.72 2.23 6.33
CA GLY A 549 -4.84 2.03 7.24
C GLY A 549 -4.81 2.95 8.45
N ALA A 550 -5.85 2.88 9.26
CA ALA A 550 -5.90 3.58 10.54
C ALA A 550 -4.89 3.01 11.55
N ALA A 551 -4.34 3.90 12.39
CA ALA A 551 -3.66 3.53 13.65
C ALA A 551 -4.37 4.25 14.82
N ILE A 552 -4.61 3.53 15.90
CA ILE A 552 -5.46 4.01 16.99
C ILE A 552 -4.77 3.71 18.33
N ALA A 553 -4.50 4.74 19.11
CA ALA A 553 -3.98 4.60 20.48
C ALA A 553 -4.18 5.91 21.26
N GLY A 554 -4.36 5.83 22.58
CA GLY A 554 -4.41 6.99 23.46
C GLY A 554 -5.51 7.98 23.13
N GLY A 555 -6.66 7.54 22.62
CA GLY A 555 -7.78 8.41 22.24
C GLY A 555 -7.60 9.13 20.90
N VAL A 556 -6.54 8.81 20.15
CA VAL A 556 -6.25 9.42 18.84
C VAL A 556 -6.37 8.37 17.73
N VAL A 557 -7.02 8.75 16.65
CA VAL A 557 -7.17 7.99 15.41
C VAL A 557 -6.38 8.68 14.31
N LEU A 558 -5.45 7.97 13.69
CA LEU A 558 -4.62 8.47 12.59
C LEU A 558 -4.99 7.81 11.26
N THR A 559 -4.91 8.55 10.18
CA THR A 559 -4.92 8.02 8.81
C THR A 559 -4.13 8.93 7.87
N THR A 560 -3.51 8.35 6.85
CA THR A 560 -2.96 9.09 5.71
C THR A 560 -4.02 9.24 4.63
N SER A 561 -4.02 10.36 3.91
CA SER A 561 -5.01 10.63 2.84
C SER A 561 -4.33 11.25 1.62
N GLY A 562 -4.40 10.53 0.50
CA GLY A 562 -3.83 10.87 -0.78
C GLY A 562 -3.18 9.67 -1.48
N TYR A 563 -3.87 9.03 -2.42
CA TYR A 563 -3.34 7.91 -3.20
C TYR A 563 -3.70 8.06 -4.69
N PRO A 564 -2.77 8.63 -5.48
CA PRO A 564 -3.03 8.93 -6.89
C PRO A 564 -2.87 7.72 -7.83
N THR A 565 -2.40 6.58 -7.33
CA THR A 565 -2.19 5.39 -8.15
C THR A 565 -3.53 4.92 -8.74
N TRP A 566 -3.48 4.39 -9.96
CA TRP A 566 -4.65 3.96 -10.73
C TRP A 566 -5.71 5.06 -10.95
N GLY A 567 -5.32 6.34 -10.86
CA GLY A 567 -6.21 7.47 -11.11
C GLY A 567 -7.04 7.92 -9.90
N GLY A 568 -6.70 7.46 -8.70
CA GLY A 568 -7.28 7.96 -7.45
C GLY A 568 -6.92 9.42 -7.19
N MET A 569 -7.57 10.02 -6.20
CA MET A 569 -7.38 11.42 -5.83
C MET A 569 -6.06 11.61 -5.09
N ARG A 570 -5.23 12.55 -5.57
CA ARG A 570 -3.97 12.95 -4.95
C ARG A 570 -4.20 13.59 -3.59
N GLY A 571 -3.19 13.48 -2.72
CA GLY A 571 -3.13 14.16 -1.44
C GLY A 571 -1.78 13.93 -0.78
N ASN A 572 -1.48 14.74 0.23
CA ASN A 572 -0.19 14.72 0.92
C ASN A 572 -0.35 14.96 2.42
N VAL A 573 -1.38 14.40 3.05
CA VAL A 573 -1.71 14.72 4.44
C VAL A 573 -1.79 13.49 5.34
N LEU A 574 -1.25 13.61 6.54
CA LEU A 574 -1.55 12.77 7.70
C LEU A 574 -2.56 13.51 8.58
N LEU A 575 -3.62 12.83 8.95
CA LEU A 575 -4.72 13.36 9.75
C LEU A 575 -4.80 12.66 11.10
N ALA A 576 -4.99 13.43 12.15
CA ALA A 576 -5.28 12.96 13.50
C ALA A 576 -6.67 13.43 13.94
N PHE A 577 -7.43 12.50 14.49
CA PHE A 577 -8.77 12.76 15.02
C PHE A 577 -8.82 12.38 16.50
N SER A 578 -9.57 13.13 17.29
CA SER A 578 -9.90 12.81 18.69
C SER A 578 -11.28 13.37 19.05
N VAL A 579 -11.82 12.98 20.18
CA VAL A 579 -13.13 13.48 20.66
C VAL A 579 -13.08 14.98 20.95
N GLU A 580 -11.99 15.45 21.54
CA GLU A 580 -11.80 16.85 21.88
C GLU A 580 -11.60 17.75 20.66
N GLY A 581 -11.03 17.20 19.56
CA GLY A 581 -10.64 17.96 18.39
C GLY A 581 -9.38 18.81 18.62
N ARG A 582 -9.33 20.00 17.95
CA ARG A 582 -8.26 21.00 18.08
C ARG A 582 -8.32 21.73 19.41
#